data_3b76f02a3175004ec7d10c19a742c81e
#
_entry.id   3b76f02a3175004ec7d10c19a742c81e
#
_cell.length_a   1.000
_cell.length_b   1.000
_cell.length_c   1.000
_cell.angle_alpha   90.00
_cell.angle_beta   90.00
_cell.angle_gamma   90.00
#
_symmetry.space_group_name_H-M   'P 1'
#
loop_
_entity.id
_entity.type
_entity.pdbx_description
1 polymer ?
#
loop_
_entity_poly.entity_id
_entity_poly.type
_entity_poly.pdbx_seq_one_letter_code
_entity_poly.pdbx_strand_id
1 'polypeptide(L)'
;MSMRRILTALVILLTSSYAASAQRPESAQENMLLSAVNKYNEGDYDAARSELACVLEADQKNDAAWYYLALTSLAGKDVEMAEICLKHAVELDPENFWYRYRLAGIYAVTSRNELTVDIYEKLLEDFPRKSELYFDLAELYSAQKKYDKALKTLDEIETVFGMTESIAVYRFNLLRMTGKVKEAYASLEEYNNRYSSPYVLSTLADYQMSMYNDSTALALYNEALDIAPDFSPALLGKAEALRMTRRYDEYFKILSAFISVSDTPAEGKSDYLMAVVQRTDPKFVQTFQDQLDYAMTELVRIHPTDSAALHTAGVYYYSTGRNDKAEEYFGTNARTYPQSLSASASYIEFLMYAQMWERLSEEGREAFIRFPDQPGFLEMAGVGDYNLEDYGKVLQTCEQILEVAPSDSSATLRSWSTMGDIYHRQGNQKKAYKAYERALKVNPDYVYVLNNYAYYLSLEKRKLRKALAMSRKAIEAEPDNAKYLDTYGWILHLMGKPADAKPHFKHAMLYGGKDSPVILDHYAEVLFALKEYDMAFVYWNMAKLKNDGEIEDLEDRINSRKKEAGR
;
A
#
# COMPACT_ATOMS: atom_id res chain seq x y z
N MET A 1 -28.77 -11.25 -13.82
CA MET A 1 -29.58 -11.98 -14.83
C MET A 1 -28.80 -13.20 -15.25
N SER A 2 -29.37 -14.41 -15.22
CA SER A 2 -28.60 -15.64 -15.42
C SER A 2 -28.11 -15.75 -16.87
N MET A 3 -26.85 -16.19 -17.02
CA MET A 3 -26.13 -16.45 -18.28
C MET A 3 -26.96 -17.21 -19.35
N ARG A 4 -27.81 -18.13 -18.92
CA ARG A 4 -28.78 -18.80 -19.81
C ARG A 4 -29.72 -17.83 -20.54
N ARG A 5 -30.06 -16.69 -19.96
CA ARG A 5 -30.93 -15.67 -20.59
C ARG A 5 -30.18 -14.84 -21.62
N ILE A 6 -28.86 -14.62 -21.44
CA ILE A 6 -28.04 -13.90 -22.41
C ILE A 6 -27.71 -14.80 -23.60
N LEU A 7 -27.37 -16.07 -23.40
CA LEU A 7 -27.20 -17.04 -24.49
C LEU A 7 -28.52 -17.28 -25.24
N THR A 8 -29.65 -17.37 -24.53
CA THR A 8 -30.96 -17.52 -25.17
C THR A 8 -31.37 -16.25 -25.92
N ALA A 9 -30.99 -15.05 -25.40
CA ALA A 9 -31.24 -13.78 -26.10
C ALA A 9 -30.36 -13.64 -27.35
N LEU A 10 -29.07 -14.04 -27.29
CA LEU A 10 -28.18 -14.05 -28.46
C LEU A 10 -28.62 -15.09 -29.50
N VAL A 11 -29.01 -16.29 -29.08
CA VAL A 11 -29.52 -17.31 -29.97
C VAL A 11 -30.92 -16.96 -30.51
N ILE A 12 -31.78 -16.29 -29.73
CA ILE A 12 -33.10 -15.83 -30.19
C ILE A 12 -32.95 -14.60 -31.10
N LEU A 13 -32.02 -13.68 -30.87
CA LEU A 13 -31.68 -12.60 -31.80
C LEU A 13 -31.13 -13.16 -33.12
N LEU A 14 -30.32 -14.23 -33.10
CA LEU A 14 -29.78 -14.88 -34.27
C LEU A 14 -30.83 -15.70 -35.05
N THR A 15 -31.90 -16.17 -34.40
CA THR A 15 -32.96 -17.00 -35.08
C THR A 15 -34.16 -16.18 -35.54
N SER A 16 -34.38 -14.95 -35.04
CA SER A 16 -35.51 -14.11 -35.47
C SER A 16 -35.21 -13.19 -36.67
N SER A 17 -33.93 -13.07 -37.08
CA SER A 17 -33.55 -12.27 -38.27
C SER A 17 -33.54 -13.02 -39.61
N TYR A 18 -33.94 -14.30 -39.63
CA TYR A 18 -33.91 -15.12 -40.84
C TYR A 18 -34.89 -14.71 -41.96
N ALA A 19 -35.63 -13.64 -41.80
CA ALA A 19 -36.67 -13.22 -42.79
C ALA A 19 -36.35 -11.95 -43.60
N ALA A 20 -35.19 -11.32 -43.43
CA ALA A 20 -34.84 -10.11 -44.19
C ALA A 20 -33.31 -9.91 -44.37
N SER A 21 -32.54 -10.91 -44.77
CA SER A 21 -31.15 -10.69 -45.19
C SER A 21 -31.10 -10.46 -46.70
N ALA A 22 -31.25 -9.24 -47.14
CA ALA A 22 -30.61 -8.82 -48.39
C ALA A 22 -29.09 -9.04 -48.17
N GLN A 23 -28.47 -9.93 -48.99
CA GLN A 23 -27.03 -10.15 -49.04
C GLN A 23 -26.32 -8.78 -49.10
N ARG A 24 -25.66 -8.37 -48.00
CA ARG A 24 -24.75 -7.22 -48.06
C ARG A 24 -23.58 -7.63 -48.95
N PRO A 25 -23.14 -6.79 -49.87
CA PRO A 25 -22.01 -7.15 -50.73
C PRO A 25 -20.79 -7.46 -49.88
N GLU A 26 -20.00 -8.48 -50.25
CA GLU A 26 -18.83 -8.99 -49.57
C GLU A 26 -17.87 -7.89 -49.08
N SER A 27 -17.68 -6.85 -49.90
CA SER A 27 -16.91 -5.64 -49.59
C SER A 27 -17.46 -4.81 -48.41
N ALA A 28 -18.75 -4.86 -48.10
CA ALA A 28 -19.34 -4.12 -47.00
C ALA A 28 -19.12 -4.86 -45.66
N GLN A 29 -19.07 -6.18 -45.66
CA GLN A 29 -18.76 -7.00 -44.50
C GLN A 29 -17.27 -6.91 -44.14
N GLU A 30 -16.37 -6.94 -45.14
CA GLU A 30 -14.93 -6.71 -44.92
C GLU A 30 -14.65 -5.34 -44.35
N ASN A 31 -15.30 -4.28 -44.85
CA ASN A 31 -15.15 -2.93 -44.33
C ASN A 31 -15.64 -2.81 -42.87
N MET A 32 -16.71 -3.52 -42.51
CA MET A 32 -17.22 -3.53 -41.13
C MET A 32 -16.28 -4.30 -40.18
N LEU A 33 -15.71 -5.43 -40.61
CA LEU A 33 -14.72 -6.15 -39.87
C LEU A 33 -13.46 -5.30 -39.65
N LEU A 34 -12.95 -4.63 -40.68
CA LEU A 34 -11.80 -3.73 -40.57
C LEU A 34 -12.09 -2.55 -39.62
N SER A 35 -13.29 -1.99 -39.66
CA SER A 35 -13.72 -0.94 -38.71
C SER A 35 -13.70 -1.45 -37.28
N ALA A 36 -14.24 -2.64 -37.03
CA ALA A 36 -14.24 -3.26 -35.70
C ALA A 36 -12.83 -3.55 -35.18
N VAL A 37 -11.92 -4.02 -36.06
CA VAL A 37 -10.51 -4.26 -35.72
C VAL A 37 -9.81 -2.94 -35.37
N ASN A 38 -10.07 -1.88 -36.10
CA ASN A 38 -9.51 -0.56 -35.79
C ASN A 38 -10.00 -0.05 -34.43
N LYS A 39 -11.29 -0.18 -34.13
CA LYS A 39 -11.84 0.19 -32.80
C LYS A 39 -11.24 -0.64 -31.67
N TYR A 40 -11.02 -1.92 -31.87
CA TYR A 40 -10.29 -2.77 -30.91
C TYR A 40 -8.87 -2.23 -30.67
N ASN A 41 -8.13 -1.88 -31.71
CA ASN A 41 -6.78 -1.34 -31.61
C ASN A 41 -6.75 0.06 -30.95
N GLU A 42 -7.80 0.85 -31.09
CA GLU A 42 -7.99 2.15 -30.44
C GLU A 42 -8.43 2.01 -28.97
N GLY A 43 -8.77 0.80 -28.52
CA GLY A 43 -9.24 0.53 -27.15
C GLY A 43 -10.75 0.76 -26.95
N ASP A 44 -11.50 1.05 -28.02
CA ASP A 44 -12.97 1.17 -27.95
C ASP A 44 -13.62 -0.22 -28.09
N TYR A 45 -13.50 -0.99 -27.02
CA TYR A 45 -13.94 -2.39 -26.99
C TYR A 45 -15.47 -2.54 -27.11
N ASP A 46 -16.26 -1.60 -26.64
CA ASP A 46 -17.71 -1.65 -26.73
C ASP A 46 -18.20 -1.42 -28.16
N ALA A 47 -17.63 -0.47 -28.86
CA ALA A 47 -17.94 -0.23 -30.26
C ALA A 47 -17.43 -1.38 -31.15
N ALA A 48 -16.22 -1.91 -30.90
CA ALA A 48 -15.69 -3.08 -31.59
C ALA A 48 -16.62 -4.29 -31.42
N ARG A 49 -17.08 -4.57 -30.20
CA ARG A 49 -18.01 -5.67 -29.91
C ARG A 49 -19.32 -5.55 -30.68
N SER A 50 -19.88 -4.34 -30.72
CA SER A 50 -21.14 -4.09 -31.43
C SER A 50 -21.01 -4.32 -32.95
N GLU A 51 -19.91 -3.88 -33.55
CA GLU A 51 -19.66 -4.10 -34.98
C GLU A 51 -19.37 -5.57 -35.31
N LEU A 52 -18.58 -6.27 -34.46
CA LEU A 52 -18.32 -7.70 -34.60
C LEU A 52 -19.60 -8.54 -34.52
N ALA A 53 -20.51 -8.16 -33.62
CA ALA A 53 -21.82 -8.82 -33.54
C ALA A 53 -22.61 -8.66 -34.85
N CYS A 54 -22.61 -7.47 -35.46
CA CYS A 54 -23.25 -7.23 -36.76
C CYS A 54 -22.59 -8.03 -37.91
N VAL A 55 -21.25 -8.18 -37.88
CA VAL A 55 -20.54 -9.03 -38.86
C VAL A 55 -20.99 -10.48 -38.72
N LEU A 56 -21.06 -11.00 -37.49
CA LEU A 56 -21.46 -12.39 -37.20
C LEU A 56 -22.96 -12.67 -37.42
N GLU A 57 -23.81 -11.64 -37.26
CA GLU A 57 -25.22 -11.75 -37.68
C GLU A 57 -25.36 -11.93 -39.19
N ALA A 58 -24.50 -11.29 -39.97
CA ALA A 58 -24.50 -11.39 -41.43
C ALA A 58 -23.78 -12.66 -41.94
N ASP A 59 -22.69 -13.03 -41.29
CA ASP A 59 -21.89 -14.24 -41.62
C ASP A 59 -21.31 -14.91 -40.38
N GLN A 60 -21.98 -15.95 -39.90
CA GLN A 60 -21.52 -16.76 -38.76
C GLN A 60 -20.26 -17.60 -39.05
N LYS A 61 -19.84 -17.71 -40.32
CA LYS A 61 -18.64 -18.40 -40.71
C LYS A 61 -17.39 -17.50 -40.76
N ASN A 62 -17.52 -16.28 -40.39
CA ASN A 62 -16.39 -15.37 -40.32
C ASN A 62 -15.53 -15.67 -39.10
N ASP A 63 -14.50 -16.48 -39.27
CA ASP A 63 -13.56 -16.93 -38.24
C ASP A 63 -12.81 -15.75 -37.59
N ALA A 64 -12.40 -14.75 -38.40
CA ALA A 64 -11.72 -13.55 -37.89
C ALA A 64 -12.64 -12.71 -36.99
N ALA A 65 -13.94 -12.61 -37.30
CA ALA A 65 -14.88 -11.91 -36.43
C ALA A 65 -15.04 -12.61 -35.07
N TRP A 66 -15.11 -13.94 -35.05
CA TRP A 66 -15.09 -14.71 -33.81
C TRP A 66 -13.81 -14.50 -33.01
N TYR A 67 -12.65 -14.49 -33.67
CA TYR A 67 -11.37 -14.25 -33.02
C TYR A 67 -11.29 -12.85 -32.38
N TYR A 68 -11.65 -11.80 -33.11
CA TYR A 68 -11.62 -10.44 -32.56
C TYR A 68 -12.69 -10.21 -31.48
N LEU A 69 -13.83 -10.88 -31.55
CA LEU A 69 -14.82 -10.88 -30.48
C LEU A 69 -14.27 -11.53 -29.20
N ALA A 70 -13.48 -12.60 -29.34
CA ALA A 70 -12.78 -13.18 -28.22
C ALA A 70 -11.76 -12.24 -27.58
N LEU A 71 -10.94 -11.56 -28.40
CA LEU A 71 -9.97 -10.59 -27.90
C LEU A 71 -10.65 -9.40 -27.17
N THR A 72 -11.78 -8.94 -27.72
CA THR A 72 -12.58 -7.89 -27.11
C THR A 72 -13.20 -8.33 -25.78
N SER A 73 -13.62 -9.61 -25.69
CA SER A 73 -14.14 -10.19 -24.46
C SER A 73 -13.05 -10.33 -23.39
N LEU A 74 -11.81 -10.69 -23.78
CA LEU A 74 -10.66 -10.73 -22.87
C LEU A 74 -10.33 -9.35 -22.31
N ALA A 75 -10.38 -8.30 -23.15
CA ALA A 75 -10.17 -6.92 -22.70
C ALA A 75 -11.24 -6.50 -21.66
N GLY A 76 -12.49 -6.99 -21.84
CA GLY A 76 -13.59 -6.84 -20.87
C GLY A 76 -13.54 -7.82 -19.70
N LYS A 77 -12.48 -8.64 -19.56
CA LYS A 77 -12.32 -9.68 -18.53
C LYS A 77 -13.39 -10.78 -18.56
N ASP A 78 -14.09 -10.97 -19.69
CA ASP A 78 -15.07 -12.03 -19.89
C ASP A 78 -14.38 -13.24 -20.54
N VAL A 79 -13.72 -14.05 -19.70
CA VAL A 79 -12.93 -15.21 -20.12
C VAL A 79 -13.84 -16.32 -20.69
N GLU A 80 -15.06 -16.46 -20.16
CA GLU A 80 -16.00 -17.50 -20.63
C GLU A 80 -16.48 -17.22 -22.06
N MET A 81 -16.85 -15.98 -22.35
CA MET A 81 -17.23 -15.58 -23.70
C MET A 81 -16.05 -15.69 -24.67
N ALA A 82 -14.87 -15.28 -24.25
CA ALA A 82 -13.66 -15.39 -25.06
C ALA A 82 -13.36 -16.86 -25.45
N GLU A 83 -13.52 -17.80 -24.52
CA GLU A 83 -13.36 -19.23 -24.80
C GLU A 83 -14.35 -19.73 -25.86
N ILE A 84 -15.63 -19.37 -25.72
CA ILE A 84 -16.67 -19.75 -26.69
C ILE A 84 -16.31 -19.23 -28.08
N CYS A 85 -15.97 -17.94 -28.17
CA CYS A 85 -15.60 -17.33 -29.44
C CYS A 85 -14.36 -17.94 -30.07
N LEU A 86 -13.31 -18.24 -29.27
CA LEU A 86 -12.10 -18.90 -29.80
C LEU A 86 -12.35 -20.33 -30.24
N LYS A 87 -13.22 -21.07 -29.58
CA LYS A 87 -13.61 -22.40 -30.05
C LYS A 87 -14.29 -22.36 -31.43
N HIS A 88 -15.18 -21.39 -31.62
CA HIS A 88 -15.79 -21.18 -32.94
C HIS A 88 -14.78 -20.78 -34.01
N ALA A 89 -13.83 -19.88 -33.66
CA ALA A 89 -12.76 -19.52 -34.59
C ALA A 89 -11.88 -20.73 -34.97
N VAL A 90 -11.52 -21.57 -34.00
CA VAL A 90 -10.75 -22.81 -34.24
C VAL A 90 -11.55 -23.85 -35.01
N GLU A 91 -12.86 -23.99 -34.78
CA GLU A 91 -13.72 -24.88 -35.56
C GLU A 91 -13.82 -24.47 -37.02
N LEU A 92 -13.81 -23.16 -37.30
CA LEU A 92 -13.89 -22.63 -38.67
C LEU A 92 -12.55 -22.66 -39.41
N ASP A 93 -11.46 -22.38 -38.72
CA ASP A 93 -10.10 -22.48 -39.26
C ASP A 93 -9.17 -23.19 -38.24
N PRO A 94 -9.15 -24.54 -38.28
CA PRO A 94 -8.39 -25.35 -37.31
C PRO A 94 -6.87 -25.29 -37.52
N GLU A 95 -6.42 -24.81 -38.68
CA GLU A 95 -4.97 -24.68 -38.95
C GLU A 95 -4.42 -23.31 -38.52
N ASN A 96 -5.26 -22.38 -38.14
CA ASN A 96 -4.82 -21.05 -37.74
C ASN A 96 -4.06 -21.09 -36.42
N PHE A 97 -2.80 -20.67 -36.50
CA PHE A 97 -1.90 -20.63 -35.36
C PHE A 97 -2.45 -19.77 -34.21
N TRP A 98 -2.92 -18.55 -34.52
CA TRP A 98 -3.29 -17.57 -33.50
C TRP A 98 -4.57 -17.96 -32.74
N TYR A 99 -5.51 -18.63 -33.41
CA TYR A 99 -6.76 -19.08 -32.78
C TYR A 99 -6.47 -20.18 -31.76
N ARG A 100 -5.70 -21.18 -32.15
CA ARG A 100 -5.27 -22.29 -31.28
C ARG A 100 -4.40 -21.79 -30.13
N TYR A 101 -3.44 -20.92 -30.42
CA TYR A 101 -2.52 -20.38 -29.42
C TYR A 101 -3.27 -19.56 -28.35
N ARG A 102 -4.21 -18.69 -28.77
CA ARG A 102 -5.03 -17.93 -27.83
C ARG A 102 -5.98 -18.79 -27.01
N LEU A 103 -6.56 -19.84 -27.61
CA LEU A 103 -7.39 -20.81 -26.89
C LEU A 103 -6.59 -21.58 -25.84
N ALA A 104 -5.36 -21.98 -26.16
CA ALA A 104 -4.44 -22.59 -25.20
C ALA A 104 -4.11 -21.63 -24.05
N GLY A 105 -3.91 -20.33 -24.33
CA GLY A 105 -3.71 -19.31 -23.30
C GLY A 105 -4.90 -19.20 -22.34
N ILE A 106 -6.16 -19.31 -22.82
CA ILE A 106 -7.33 -19.36 -21.94
C ILE A 106 -7.30 -20.61 -21.06
N TYR A 107 -6.95 -21.76 -21.61
CA TYR A 107 -6.85 -22.99 -20.83
C TYR A 107 -5.75 -22.92 -19.77
N ALA A 108 -4.63 -22.25 -20.06
CA ALA A 108 -3.57 -22.04 -19.10
C ALA A 108 -4.04 -21.18 -17.91
N VAL A 109 -4.63 -20.00 -18.16
CA VAL A 109 -5.11 -19.11 -17.08
C VAL A 109 -6.28 -19.68 -16.28
N THR A 110 -7.04 -20.61 -16.87
CA THR A 110 -8.11 -21.34 -16.19
C THR A 110 -7.66 -22.68 -15.58
N SER A 111 -6.33 -22.90 -15.50
CA SER A 111 -5.69 -24.09 -14.91
C SER A 111 -6.06 -25.43 -15.58
N ARG A 112 -6.49 -25.40 -16.84
CA ARG A 112 -6.77 -26.59 -17.66
C ARG A 112 -5.51 -27.03 -18.40
N ASN A 113 -4.46 -27.29 -17.63
CA ASN A 113 -3.11 -27.51 -18.11
C ASN A 113 -2.94 -28.65 -19.10
N GLU A 114 -3.74 -29.73 -19.01
CA GLU A 114 -3.67 -30.85 -19.96
C GLU A 114 -4.10 -30.41 -21.35
N LEU A 115 -5.21 -29.68 -21.46
CA LEU A 115 -5.68 -29.14 -22.74
C LEU A 115 -4.68 -28.12 -23.34
N THR A 116 -4.03 -27.34 -22.50
CA THR A 116 -2.98 -26.41 -22.94
C THR A 116 -1.79 -27.16 -23.54
N VAL A 117 -1.32 -28.20 -22.86
CA VAL A 117 -0.22 -29.06 -23.35
C VAL A 117 -0.58 -29.68 -24.69
N ASP A 118 -1.75 -30.30 -24.78
CA ASP A 118 -2.19 -30.97 -26.02
C ASP A 118 -2.22 -30.02 -27.22
N ILE A 119 -2.64 -28.77 -27.00
CA ILE A 119 -2.66 -27.77 -28.08
C ILE A 119 -1.25 -27.32 -28.43
N TYR A 120 -0.41 -27.05 -27.43
CA TYR A 120 0.98 -26.59 -27.68
C TYR A 120 1.82 -27.66 -28.36
N GLU A 121 1.71 -28.93 -27.95
CA GLU A 121 2.40 -30.05 -28.61
C GLU A 121 2.00 -30.14 -30.10
N LYS A 122 0.69 -30.08 -30.42
CA LYS A 122 0.22 -30.06 -31.81
C LYS A 122 0.65 -28.81 -32.59
N LEU A 123 0.66 -27.63 -31.93
CA LEU A 123 1.13 -26.43 -32.57
C LEU A 123 2.63 -26.50 -32.89
N LEU A 124 3.43 -27.16 -32.07
CA LEU A 124 4.86 -27.39 -32.36
C LEU A 124 5.09 -28.36 -33.53
N GLU A 125 4.22 -29.38 -33.69
CA GLU A 125 4.26 -30.24 -34.86
C GLU A 125 3.99 -29.48 -36.16
N ASP A 126 2.98 -28.57 -36.13
CA ASP A 126 2.57 -27.79 -37.30
C ASP A 126 3.49 -26.59 -37.57
N PHE A 127 4.03 -25.95 -36.49
CA PHE A 127 4.79 -24.73 -36.55
C PHE A 127 6.12 -24.80 -35.77
N PRO A 128 7.07 -25.72 -36.15
CA PRO A 128 8.28 -25.98 -35.38
C PRO A 128 9.28 -24.80 -35.31
N ARG A 129 9.04 -23.73 -36.08
CA ARG A 129 9.88 -22.51 -36.06
C ARG A 129 9.30 -21.38 -35.21
N LYS A 130 8.39 -21.67 -34.30
CA LYS A 130 7.84 -20.72 -33.33
C LYS A 130 8.51 -20.94 -31.98
N SER A 131 9.59 -20.19 -31.71
CA SER A 131 10.39 -20.35 -30.47
C SER A 131 9.57 -20.12 -29.20
N GLU A 132 8.57 -19.22 -29.25
CA GLU A 132 7.71 -18.89 -28.13
C GLU A 132 6.99 -20.11 -27.59
N LEU A 133 6.52 -21.02 -28.46
CA LEU A 133 5.82 -22.22 -28.06
C LEU A 133 6.67 -23.17 -27.20
N TYR A 134 7.95 -23.29 -27.51
CA TYR A 134 8.85 -24.14 -26.73
C TYR A 134 9.04 -23.60 -25.32
N PHE A 135 9.19 -22.30 -25.18
CA PHE A 135 9.32 -21.66 -23.86
C PHE A 135 8.03 -21.79 -23.06
N ASP A 136 6.87 -21.48 -23.66
CA ASP A 136 5.57 -21.61 -23.02
C ASP A 136 5.30 -23.06 -22.55
N LEU A 137 5.64 -24.05 -23.39
CA LEU A 137 5.47 -25.46 -23.06
C LEU A 137 6.44 -25.91 -21.96
N ALA A 138 7.70 -25.46 -22.01
CA ALA A 138 8.69 -25.77 -20.98
C ALA A 138 8.28 -25.14 -19.63
N GLU A 139 7.76 -23.91 -19.62
CA GLU A 139 7.23 -23.26 -18.44
C GLU A 139 6.04 -24.01 -17.86
N LEU A 140 5.10 -24.42 -18.71
CA LEU A 140 3.93 -25.20 -18.30
C LEU A 140 4.32 -26.54 -17.69
N TYR A 141 5.28 -27.25 -18.27
CA TYR A 141 5.82 -28.48 -17.68
C TYR A 141 6.54 -28.22 -16.37
N SER A 142 7.29 -27.12 -16.26
CA SER A 142 7.98 -26.72 -15.02
C SER A 142 6.97 -26.42 -13.92
N ALA A 143 5.90 -25.67 -14.21
CA ALA A 143 4.80 -25.38 -13.27
C ALA A 143 4.10 -26.67 -12.78
N GLN A 144 4.00 -27.68 -13.63
CA GLN A 144 3.48 -29.01 -13.28
C GLN A 144 4.53 -29.91 -12.60
N LYS A 145 5.74 -29.41 -12.33
CA LYS A 145 6.90 -30.18 -11.80
C LYS A 145 7.34 -31.35 -12.68
N LYS A 146 6.99 -31.33 -13.97
CA LYS A 146 7.42 -32.30 -14.98
C LYS A 146 8.74 -31.87 -15.61
N TYR A 147 9.76 -31.71 -14.78
CA TYR A 147 11.05 -31.10 -15.17
C TYR A 147 11.78 -31.82 -16.28
N ASP A 148 11.68 -33.17 -16.33
CA ASP A 148 12.31 -33.94 -17.42
C ASP A 148 11.68 -33.61 -18.78
N LYS A 149 10.36 -33.38 -18.83
CA LYS A 149 9.70 -32.94 -20.07
C LYS A 149 10.12 -31.50 -20.43
N ALA A 150 10.18 -30.59 -19.44
CA ALA A 150 10.64 -29.22 -19.65
C ALA A 150 12.08 -29.19 -20.21
N LEU A 151 12.99 -30.00 -19.64
CA LEU A 151 14.38 -30.12 -20.17
C LEU A 151 14.40 -30.68 -21.59
N LYS A 152 13.58 -31.71 -21.90
CA LYS A 152 13.48 -32.25 -23.25
C LYS A 152 12.97 -31.19 -24.25
N THR A 153 12.02 -30.36 -23.87
CA THR A 153 11.54 -29.25 -24.71
C THR A 153 12.66 -28.22 -24.96
N LEU A 154 13.55 -27.98 -23.97
CA LEU A 154 14.74 -27.14 -24.18
C LEU A 154 15.79 -27.81 -25.12
N ASP A 155 15.92 -29.14 -25.14
CA ASP A 155 16.76 -29.85 -26.08
C ASP A 155 16.20 -29.74 -27.52
N GLU A 156 14.88 -29.79 -27.65
CA GLU A 156 14.21 -29.64 -28.94
C GLU A 156 14.38 -28.22 -29.52
N ILE A 157 14.15 -27.16 -28.70
CA ILE A 157 14.36 -25.78 -29.17
C ILE A 157 15.84 -25.53 -29.54
N GLU A 158 16.79 -26.07 -28.76
CA GLU A 158 18.23 -25.98 -29.09
C GLU A 158 18.55 -26.65 -30.42
N THR A 159 17.93 -27.77 -30.74
CA THR A 159 18.09 -28.46 -32.01
C THR A 159 17.60 -27.61 -33.19
N VAL A 160 16.52 -26.87 -33.03
CA VAL A 160 15.89 -26.06 -34.09
C VAL A 160 16.57 -24.70 -34.28
N PHE A 161 16.93 -24.03 -33.18
CA PHE A 161 17.40 -22.63 -33.19
C PHE A 161 18.90 -22.48 -32.81
N GLY A 162 19.51 -23.55 -32.31
CA GLY A 162 20.81 -23.48 -31.67
C GLY A 162 20.75 -23.02 -30.23
N MET A 163 21.86 -23.10 -29.51
CA MET A 163 21.95 -22.65 -28.13
C MET A 163 21.91 -21.13 -28.05
N THR A 164 20.96 -20.60 -27.28
CA THR A 164 20.86 -19.17 -26.96
C THR A 164 21.04 -18.94 -25.47
N GLU A 165 21.31 -17.70 -25.10
CA GLU A 165 21.44 -17.30 -23.70
C GLU A 165 20.20 -17.65 -22.88
N SER A 166 19.00 -17.37 -23.41
CA SER A 166 17.73 -17.69 -22.75
C SER A 166 17.57 -19.20 -22.49
N ILE A 167 17.96 -20.05 -23.46
CA ILE A 167 17.93 -21.52 -23.30
C ILE A 167 18.91 -21.96 -22.22
N ALA A 168 20.14 -21.43 -22.22
CA ALA A 168 21.16 -21.78 -21.24
C ALA A 168 20.74 -21.44 -19.81
N VAL A 169 20.21 -20.23 -19.60
CA VAL A 169 19.75 -19.76 -18.28
C VAL A 169 18.50 -20.52 -17.82
N TYR A 170 17.57 -20.80 -18.72
CA TYR A 170 16.37 -21.57 -18.34
C TYR A 170 16.74 -23.01 -17.99
N ARG A 171 17.60 -23.66 -18.77
CA ARG A 171 18.15 -24.99 -18.47
C ARG A 171 18.85 -25.01 -17.10
N PHE A 172 19.66 -24.03 -16.80
CA PHE A 172 20.32 -23.88 -15.52
C PHE A 172 19.31 -23.83 -14.37
N ASN A 173 18.27 -23.01 -14.49
CA ASN A 173 17.25 -22.90 -13.46
C ASN A 173 16.47 -24.21 -13.26
N LEU A 174 16.08 -24.90 -14.33
CA LEU A 174 15.39 -26.20 -14.25
C LEU A 174 16.26 -27.27 -13.58
N LEU A 175 17.53 -27.36 -13.95
CA LEU A 175 18.48 -28.31 -13.34
C LEU A 175 18.65 -28.03 -11.83
N ARG A 176 18.71 -26.75 -11.44
CA ARG A 176 18.72 -26.37 -10.01
C ARG A 176 17.44 -26.83 -9.28
N MET A 177 16.28 -26.61 -9.87
CA MET A 177 14.99 -27.01 -9.27
C MET A 177 14.89 -28.53 -9.08
N THR A 178 15.57 -29.31 -9.92
CA THR A 178 15.64 -30.77 -9.79
C THR A 178 16.75 -31.26 -8.84
N GLY A 179 17.52 -30.35 -8.23
CA GLY A 179 18.64 -30.67 -7.37
C GLY A 179 19.92 -31.09 -8.11
N LYS A 180 19.94 -31.05 -9.46
CA LYS A 180 21.10 -31.38 -10.30
C LYS A 180 22.07 -30.18 -10.39
N VAL A 181 22.47 -29.64 -9.24
CA VAL A 181 23.23 -28.38 -9.13
C VAL A 181 24.55 -28.41 -9.90
N LYS A 182 25.30 -29.51 -9.87
CA LYS A 182 26.57 -29.62 -10.57
C LYS A 182 26.38 -29.60 -12.10
N GLU A 183 25.36 -30.27 -12.61
CA GLU A 183 25.04 -30.27 -14.04
C GLU A 183 24.58 -28.88 -14.48
N ALA A 184 23.76 -28.20 -13.65
CA ALA A 184 23.32 -26.83 -13.91
C ALA A 184 24.52 -25.87 -14.09
N TYR A 185 25.42 -25.90 -13.13
CA TYR A 185 26.62 -25.05 -13.19
C TYR A 185 27.48 -25.34 -14.40
N ALA A 186 27.79 -26.63 -14.67
CA ALA A 186 28.58 -27.04 -15.79
C ALA A 186 27.98 -26.64 -17.15
N SER A 187 26.64 -26.75 -17.29
CA SER A 187 25.99 -26.37 -18.56
C SER A 187 26.05 -24.85 -18.81
N LEU A 188 25.98 -24.05 -17.75
CA LEU A 188 26.07 -22.60 -17.88
C LEU A 188 27.52 -22.13 -18.13
N GLU A 189 28.51 -22.78 -17.48
CA GLU A 189 29.93 -22.56 -17.77
C GLU A 189 30.29 -22.93 -19.22
N GLU A 190 29.80 -24.06 -19.73
CA GLU A 190 29.99 -24.47 -21.12
C GLU A 190 29.48 -23.41 -22.10
N TYR A 191 28.28 -22.87 -21.83
CA TYR A 191 27.75 -21.76 -22.63
C TYR A 191 28.67 -20.54 -22.57
N ASN A 192 29.06 -20.11 -21.36
CA ASN A 192 29.90 -18.93 -21.17
C ASN A 192 31.28 -19.06 -21.86
N ASN A 193 31.89 -20.23 -21.78
CA ASN A 193 33.18 -20.49 -22.45
C ASN A 193 33.08 -20.34 -23.98
N ARG A 194 31.90 -20.52 -24.57
CA ARG A 194 31.71 -20.40 -26.01
C ARG A 194 31.25 -19.00 -26.44
N TYR A 195 30.45 -18.31 -25.65
CA TYR A 195 29.73 -17.10 -26.05
C TYR A 195 30.02 -15.87 -25.17
N SER A 196 30.69 -16.04 -24.03
CA SER A 196 31.13 -14.95 -23.11
C SER A 196 30.01 -13.92 -22.81
N SER A 197 28.94 -14.35 -22.23
CA SER A 197 27.77 -13.50 -21.95
C SER A 197 27.86 -12.81 -20.58
N PRO A 198 27.72 -11.47 -20.48
CA PRO A 198 27.64 -10.76 -19.20
C PRO A 198 26.47 -11.23 -18.33
N TYR A 199 25.34 -11.60 -18.95
CA TYR A 199 24.18 -12.11 -18.25
C TYR A 199 24.42 -13.47 -17.59
N VAL A 200 25.05 -14.39 -18.33
CA VAL A 200 25.41 -15.72 -17.84
C VAL A 200 26.47 -15.62 -16.74
N LEU A 201 27.48 -14.78 -16.91
CA LEU A 201 28.49 -14.51 -15.88
C LEU A 201 27.88 -13.99 -14.60
N SER A 202 26.93 -13.03 -14.69
CA SER A 202 26.21 -12.52 -13.53
C SER A 202 25.37 -13.60 -12.85
N THR A 203 24.68 -14.46 -13.62
CA THR A 203 23.89 -15.58 -13.08
C THR A 203 24.78 -16.58 -12.35
N LEU A 204 25.97 -16.89 -12.90
CA LEU A 204 26.98 -17.73 -12.24
C LEU A 204 27.49 -17.07 -10.96
N ALA A 205 27.75 -15.77 -10.99
CA ALA A 205 28.18 -14.99 -9.83
C ALA A 205 27.13 -14.99 -8.71
N ASP A 206 25.85 -14.76 -9.04
CA ASP A 206 24.74 -14.82 -8.08
C ASP A 206 24.64 -16.20 -7.43
N TYR A 207 24.85 -17.26 -8.20
CA TYR A 207 24.90 -18.61 -7.65
C TYR A 207 26.09 -18.79 -6.69
N GLN A 208 27.28 -18.28 -7.03
CA GLN A 208 28.43 -18.32 -6.11
C GLN A 208 28.18 -17.52 -4.83
N MET A 209 27.50 -16.37 -4.92
CA MET A 209 27.05 -15.61 -3.75
C MET A 209 26.13 -16.43 -2.86
N SER A 210 25.20 -17.17 -3.42
CA SER A 210 24.29 -18.04 -2.67
C SER A 210 25.01 -19.19 -1.94
N MET A 211 26.22 -19.54 -2.41
CA MET A 211 27.11 -20.56 -1.81
C MET A 211 28.18 -19.95 -0.89
N TYR A 212 28.12 -18.64 -0.62
CA TYR A 212 29.10 -17.88 0.19
C TYR A 212 30.53 -17.90 -0.40
N ASN A 213 30.64 -18.04 -1.73
CA ASN A 213 31.92 -18.01 -2.45
C ASN A 213 32.20 -16.60 -3.01
N ASP A 214 32.27 -15.60 -2.11
CA ASP A 214 32.33 -14.18 -2.46
C ASP A 214 33.47 -13.83 -3.42
N SER A 215 34.65 -14.44 -3.26
CA SER A 215 35.81 -14.17 -4.13
C SER A 215 35.58 -14.59 -5.59
N THR A 216 34.94 -15.76 -5.77
CA THR A 216 34.63 -16.28 -7.11
C THR A 216 33.50 -15.44 -7.73
N ALA A 217 32.49 -15.07 -6.94
CA ALA A 217 31.41 -14.21 -7.39
C ALA A 217 31.94 -12.85 -7.86
N LEU A 218 32.81 -12.21 -7.09
CA LEU A 218 33.43 -10.93 -7.46
C LEU A 218 34.27 -11.03 -8.74
N ALA A 219 34.98 -12.15 -8.95
CA ALA A 219 35.73 -12.37 -10.18
C ALA A 219 34.80 -12.46 -11.41
N LEU A 220 33.68 -13.21 -11.29
CA LEU A 220 32.71 -13.36 -12.38
C LEU A 220 31.98 -12.04 -12.68
N TYR A 221 31.60 -11.26 -11.64
CA TYR A 221 31.02 -9.92 -11.86
C TYR A 221 32.03 -8.99 -12.56
N ASN A 222 33.33 -9.06 -12.21
CA ASN A 222 34.32 -8.25 -12.89
C ASN A 222 34.44 -8.64 -14.38
N GLU A 223 34.47 -9.94 -14.68
CA GLU A 223 34.50 -10.44 -16.05
C GLU A 223 33.27 -9.98 -16.85
N ALA A 224 32.06 -10.01 -16.22
CA ALA A 224 30.86 -9.48 -16.84
C ALA A 224 30.95 -7.98 -17.13
N LEU A 225 31.54 -7.20 -16.22
CA LEU A 225 31.72 -5.75 -16.35
C LEU A 225 32.89 -5.38 -17.31
N ASP A 226 33.86 -6.26 -17.52
CA ASP A 226 34.89 -6.07 -18.55
C ASP A 226 34.30 -6.19 -19.97
N ILE A 227 33.23 -7.01 -20.11
CA ILE A 227 32.50 -7.15 -21.39
C ILE A 227 31.48 -6.00 -21.56
N ALA A 228 30.72 -5.70 -20.52
CA ALA A 228 29.66 -4.66 -20.51
C ALA A 228 29.75 -3.82 -19.21
N PRO A 229 30.47 -2.69 -19.22
CA PRO A 229 30.76 -1.90 -18.02
C PRO A 229 29.53 -1.30 -17.33
N ASP A 230 28.42 -1.13 -18.05
CA ASP A 230 27.14 -0.60 -17.58
C ASP A 230 26.07 -1.67 -17.37
N PHE A 231 26.45 -2.94 -17.36
CA PHE A 231 25.53 -4.05 -17.17
C PHE A 231 24.98 -4.06 -15.74
N SER A 232 23.79 -3.52 -15.57
CA SER A 232 23.14 -3.28 -14.27
C SER A 232 23.04 -4.51 -13.36
N PRO A 233 22.73 -5.73 -13.83
CA PRO A 233 22.73 -6.92 -12.97
C PRO A 233 24.10 -7.20 -12.36
N ALA A 234 25.19 -7.09 -13.13
CA ALA A 234 26.55 -7.29 -12.61
C ALA A 234 26.98 -6.19 -11.64
N LEU A 235 26.64 -4.92 -11.93
CA LEU A 235 26.91 -3.81 -11.03
C LEU A 235 26.20 -4.00 -9.69
N LEU A 236 24.90 -4.35 -9.71
CA LEU A 236 24.11 -4.56 -8.50
C LEU A 236 24.63 -5.76 -7.70
N GLY A 237 24.86 -6.90 -8.34
CA GLY A 237 25.38 -8.10 -7.71
C GLY A 237 26.76 -7.89 -7.09
N LYS A 238 27.67 -7.19 -7.82
CA LYS A 238 28.99 -6.82 -7.31
C LYS A 238 28.89 -5.86 -6.12
N ALA A 239 28.01 -4.85 -6.19
CA ALA A 239 27.80 -3.95 -5.07
C ALA A 239 27.35 -4.73 -3.83
N GLU A 240 26.40 -5.64 -3.98
CA GLU A 240 25.90 -6.45 -2.85
C GLU A 240 26.98 -7.38 -2.28
N ALA A 241 27.80 -8.01 -3.13
CA ALA A 241 28.94 -8.82 -2.70
C ALA A 241 29.96 -7.99 -1.90
N LEU A 242 30.27 -6.77 -2.35
CA LEU A 242 31.15 -5.84 -1.65
C LEU A 242 30.55 -5.37 -0.31
N ARG A 243 29.25 -5.11 -0.25
CA ARG A 243 28.53 -4.75 0.97
C ARG A 243 28.57 -5.86 2.01
N MET A 244 28.30 -7.11 1.59
CA MET A 244 28.33 -8.29 2.46
C MET A 244 29.73 -8.56 3.02
N THR A 245 30.76 -8.32 2.22
CA THR A 245 32.17 -8.47 2.64
C THR A 245 32.73 -7.22 3.33
N ARG A 246 31.90 -6.21 3.59
CA ARG A 246 32.24 -4.95 4.27
C ARG A 246 33.33 -4.12 3.57
N ARG A 247 33.48 -4.27 2.27
CA ARG A 247 34.39 -3.47 1.45
C ARG A 247 33.69 -2.18 1.01
N TYR A 248 33.36 -1.31 1.97
CA TYR A 248 32.42 -0.20 1.76
C TYR A 248 32.91 0.86 0.79
N ASP A 249 34.19 1.16 0.72
CA ASP A 249 34.72 2.13 -0.25
C ASP A 249 34.50 1.67 -1.70
N GLU A 250 34.72 0.39 -1.97
CA GLU A 250 34.47 -0.20 -3.27
C GLU A 250 32.97 -0.35 -3.54
N TYR A 251 32.20 -0.73 -2.49
CA TYR A 251 30.76 -0.81 -2.58
C TYR A 251 30.13 0.49 -3.09
N PHE A 252 30.45 1.63 -2.47
CA PHE A 252 29.87 2.91 -2.87
C PHE A 252 30.33 3.37 -4.25
N LYS A 253 31.53 3.00 -4.67
CA LYS A 253 32.01 3.24 -6.04
C LYS A 253 31.18 2.47 -7.07
N ILE A 254 30.90 1.19 -6.82
CA ILE A 254 30.08 0.36 -7.71
C ILE A 254 28.60 0.75 -7.63
N LEU A 255 28.09 1.08 -6.44
CA LEU A 255 26.73 1.59 -6.26
C LEU A 255 26.51 2.88 -7.08
N SER A 256 27.47 3.81 -7.04
CA SER A 256 27.40 5.03 -7.86
C SER A 256 27.35 4.71 -9.36
N ALA A 257 28.15 3.75 -9.82
CA ALA A 257 28.11 3.30 -11.20
C ALA A 257 26.74 2.72 -11.56
N PHE A 258 26.17 1.85 -10.71
CA PHE A 258 24.82 1.28 -10.89
C PHE A 258 23.73 2.36 -10.99
N ILE A 259 23.74 3.32 -10.07
CA ILE A 259 22.74 4.41 -10.04
C ILE A 259 22.84 5.26 -11.31
N SER A 260 24.06 5.49 -11.83
CA SER A 260 24.31 6.34 -13.00
C SER A 260 23.91 5.71 -14.35
N VAL A 261 23.59 4.41 -14.41
CA VAL A 261 23.13 3.76 -15.66
C VAL A 261 21.74 4.29 -16.04
N SER A 262 21.64 5.07 -17.12
CA SER A 262 20.37 5.71 -17.53
C SER A 262 19.28 4.72 -17.96
N ASP A 263 19.68 3.62 -18.60
CA ASP A 263 18.75 2.64 -19.18
C ASP A 263 18.11 1.70 -18.14
N THR A 264 18.62 1.72 -16.91
CA THR A 264 18.03 0.98 -15.80
C THR A 264 16.86 1.76 -15.23
N PRO A 265 15.64 1.15 -15.13
CA PRO A 265 14.47 1.79 -14.55
C PRO A 265 14.72 2.31 -13.13
N ALA A 266 14.10 3.45 -12.80
CA ALA A 266 14.22 4.07 -11.49
C ALA A 266 13.72 3.16 -10.37
N GLU A 267 12.67 2.36 -10.61
CA GLU A 267 12.05 1.46 -9.64
C GLU A 267 13.07 0.51 -8.99
N GLY A 268 13.86 -0.23 -9.79
CA GLY A 268 14.85 -1.18 -9.26
C GLY A 268 15.98 -0.49 -8.47
N LYS A 269 16.40 0.72 -8.87
CA LYS A 269 17.37 1.53 -8.12
C LYS A 269 16.80 2.03 -6.81
N SER A 270 15.56 2.50 -6.84
CA SER A 270 14.81 3.00 -5.70
C SER A 270 14.57 1.90 -4.66
N ASP A 271 14.13 0.72 -5.10
CA ASP A 271 13.91 -0.44 -4.23
C ASP A 271 15.21 -0.87 -3.53
N TYR A 272 16.33 -0.89 -4.26
CA TYR A 272 17.61 -1.23 -3.66
C TYR A 272 18.05 -0.19 -2.61
N LEU A 273 18.01 1.10 -2.96
CA LEU A 273 18.40 2.17 -2.02
C LEU A 273 17.46 2.22 -0.82
N MET A 274 16.16 2.02 -1.02
CA MET A 274 15.19 1.93 0.08
C MET A 274 15.50 0.75 1.02
N ALA A 275 15.84 -0.41 0.45
CA ALA A 275 16.25 -1.56 1.24
C ALA A 275 17.52 -1.28 2.05
N VAL A 276 18.49 -0.58 1.48
CA VAL A 276 19.71 -0.16 2.19
C VAL A 276 19.38 0.78 3.35
N VAL A 277 18.53 1.78 3.15
CA VAL A 277 18.14 2.74 4.20
C VAL A 277 17.35 2.08 5.33
N GLN A 278 16.39 1.20 4.99
CA GLN A 278 15.45 0.63 5.98
C GLN A 278 15.99 -0.60 6.72
N ARG A 279 16.87 -1.39 6.10
CA ARG A 279 17.30 -2.68 6.64
C ARG A 279 18.70 -2.67 7.24
N THR A 280 19.44 -1.58 7.08
CA THR A 280 20.77 -1.46 7.68
C THR A 280 20.71 -0.80 9.07
N ASP A 281 21.76 -1.00 9.87
CA ASP A 281 21.91 -0.33 11.16
C ASP A 281 21.90 1.21 10.94
N PRO A 282 21.17 1.99 11.74
CA PRO A 282 21.22 3.46 11.69
C PRO A 282 22.64 4.04 11.72
N LYS A 283 23.58 3.37 12.40
CA LYS A 283 24.99 3.75 12.39
C LYS A 283 25.64 3.66 11.01
N PHE A 284 25.22 2.68 10.20
CA PHE A 284 25.69 2.56 8.82
C PHE A 284 25.25 3.79 8.01
N VAL A 285 23.97 4.14 8.09
CA VAL A 285 23.43 5.32 7.39
C VAL A 285 24.15 6.59 7.85
N GLN A 286 24.41 6.74 9.13
CA GLN A 286 25.14 7.89 9.69
C GLN A 286 26.61 7.91 9.23
N THR A 287 27.28 6.75 9.23
CA THR A 287 28.71 6.64 8.87
C THR A 287 28.95 6.97 7.39
N PHE A 288 28.03 6.55 6.52
CA PHE A 288 28.15 6.68 5.07
C PHE A 288 27.14 7.69 4.49
N GLN A 289 26.78 8.70 5.30
CA GLN A 289 25.77 9.69 4.93
C GLN A 289 26.13 10.43 3.64
N ASP A 290 27.39 10.84 3.47
CA ASP A 290 27.82 11.59 2.28
C ASP A 290 27.70 10.75 1.01
N GLN A 291 28.04 9.47 1.07
CA GLN A 291 27.93 8.54 -0.04
C GLN A 291 26.47 8.22 -0.39
N LEU A 292 25.61 8.08 0.62
CA LEU A 292 24.17 7.89 0.41
C LEU A 292 23.52 9.18 -0.12
N ASP A 293 23.94 10.34 0.34
CA ASP A 293 23.49 11.64 -0.18
C ASP A 293 23.81 11.76 -1.68
N TYR A 294 25.04 11.37 -2.06
CA TYR A 294 25.43 11.35 -3.46
C TYR A 294 24.55 10.38 -4.26
N ALA A 295 24.32 9.16 -3.75
CA ALA A 295 23.49 8.17 -4.44
C ALA A 295 22.04 8.64 -4.63
N MET A 296 21.43 9.28 -3.61
CA MET A 296 20.07 9.83 -3.70
C MET A 296 20.00 11.01 -4.67
N THR A 297 20.97 11.91 -4.61
CA THR A 297 21.04 13.04 -5.54
C THR A 297 21.21 12.57 -6.98
N GLU A 298 22.06 11.58 -7.21
CA GLU A 298 22.31 11.01 -8.52
C GLU A 298 21.07 10.25 -9.05
N LEU A 299 20.37 9.49 -8.20
CA LEU A 299 19.11 8.84 -8.56
C LEU A 299 18.10 9.85 -9.12
N VAL A 300 17.89 10.95 -8.41
CA VAL A 300 16.94 11.99 -8.85
C VAL A 300 17.49 12.75 -10.06
N ARG A 301 18.81 12.97 -10.16
CA ARG A 301 19.40 13.60 -11.34
C ARG A 301 19.16 12.81 -12.63
N ILE A 302 19.26 11.48 -12.55
CA ILE A 302 19.01 10.58 -13.70
C ILE A 302 17.52 10.44 -13.98
N HIS A 303 16.68 10.44 -12.93
CA HIS A 303 15.24 10.23 -13.01
C HIS A 303 14.46 11.39 -12.35
N PRO A 304 14.54 12.62 -12.88
CA PRO A 304 14.11 13.83 -12.15
C PRO A 304 12.60 13.94 -11.95
N THR A 305 11.82 13.24 -12.76
CA THR A 305 10.35 13.23 -12.66
C THR A 305 9.80 11.86 -12.26
N ASP A 306 10.64 10.89 -11.96
CA ASP A 306 10.17 9.56 -11.60
C ASP A 306 9.66 9.53 -10.15
N SER A 307 8.44 9.00 -9.97
CA SER A 307 7.75 8.99 -8.66
C SER A 307 8.47 8.13 -7.63
N ALA A 308 9.04 6.99 -8.03
CA ALA A 308 9.77 6.12 -7.12
C ALA A 308 11.08 6.77 -6.67
N ALA A 309 11.80 7.42 -7.58
CA ALA A 309 13.04 8.13 -7.27
C ALA A 309 12.79 9.30 -6.29
N LEU A 310 11.78 10.12 -6.56
CA LEU A 310 11.40 11.25 -5.70
C LEU A 310 10.93 10.77 -4.33
N HIS A 311 10.11 9.73 -4.27
CA HIS A 311 9.64 9.16 -3.01
C HIS A 311 10.81 8.60 -2.17
N THR A 312 11.72 7.84 -2.80
CA THR A 312 12.89 7.25 -2.13
C THR A 312 13.79 8.33 -1.54
N ALA A 313 14.07 9.40 -2.29
CA ALA A 313 14.84 10.53 -1.78
C ALA A 313 14.11 11.22 -0.61
N GLY A 314 12.79 11.43 -0.71
CA GLY A 314 11.98 11.99 0.37
C GLY A 314 12.07 11.18 1.66
N VAL A 315 11.88 9.87 1.58
CA VAL A 315 11.97 8.95 2.74
C VAL A 315 13.39 8.98 3.35
N TYR A 316 14.43 8.94 2.52
CA TYR A 316 15.81 9.00 3.01
C TYR A 316 16.10 10.29 3.76
N TYR A 317 15.78 11.46 3.19
CA TYR A 317 16.03 12.73 3.85
C TYR A 317 15.20 12.90 5.13
N TYR A 318 13.96 12.42 5.15
CA TYR A 318 13.16 12.39 6.37
C TYR A 318 13.78 11.50 7.45
N SER A 319 14.18 10.28 7.12
CA SER A 319 14.78 9.33 8.06
C SER A 319 16.11 9.82 8.67
N THR A 320 16.77 10.76 7.99
CA THR A 320 18.03 11.39 8.45
C THR A 320 17.82 12.78 9.07
N GLY A 321 16.56 13.18 9.34
CA GLY A 321 16.20 14.42 10.04
C GLY A 321 16.33 15.69 9.19
N ARG A 322 16.41 15.57 7.88
CA ARG A 322 16.56 16.69 6.94
C ARG A 322 15.22 17.03 6.27
N ASN A 323 14.30 17.55 7.10
CA ASN A 323 12.90 17.75 6.71
C ASN A 323 12.73 18.70 5.52
N ASP A 324 13.54 19.74 5.38
CA ASP A 324 13.45 20.69 4.25
C ASP A 324 13.67 19.98 2.90
N LYS A 325 14.68 19.10 2.83
CA LYS A 325 14.93 18.31 1.63
C LYS A 325 13.85 17.25 1.39
N ALA A 326 13.38 16.62 2.46
CA ALA A 326 12.29 15.66 2.36
C ALA A 326 11.02 16.33 1.81
N GLU A 327 10.68 17.54 2.29
CA GLU A 327 9.57 18.34 1.76
C GLU A 327 9.73 18.65 0.27
N GLU A 328 10.93 19.04 -0.15
CA GLU A 328 11.22 19.31 -1.56
C GLU A 328 10.89 18.12 -2.43
N TYR A 329 11.34 16.92 -2.07
CA TYR A 329 11.11 15.70 -2.88
C TYR A 329 9.67 15.19 -2.81
N PHE A 330 9.07 15.09 -1.63
CA PHE A 330 7.66 14.68 -1.52
C PHE A 330 6.73 15.68 -2.19
N GLY A 331 6.95 16.98 -1.99
CA GLY A 331 6.17 18.03 -2.62
C GLY A 331 6.35 18.05 -4.14
N THR A 332 7.57 17.83 -4.64
CA THR A 332 7.80 17.70 -6.10
C THR A 332 7.07 16.50 -6.67
N ASN A 333 7.08 15.35 -5.97
CA ASN A 333 6.35 14.17 -6.39
C ASN A 333 4.84 14.44 -6.48
N ALA A 334 4.24 15.03 -5.44
CA ALA A 334 2.82 15.35 -5.41
C ALA A 334 2.41 16.38 -6.49
N ARG A 335 3.28 17.36 -6.79
CA ARG A 335 3.04 18.35 -7.86
C ARG A 335 3.22 17.77 -9.26
N THR A 336 4.18 16.86 -9.44
CA THR A 336 4.43 16.18 -10.74
C THR A 336 3.29 15.23 -11.08
N TYR A 337 2.71 14.59 -10.08
CA TYR A 337 1.63 13.61 -10.23
C TYR A 337 0.36 14.02 -9.47
N PRO A 338 -0.29 15.14 -9.86
CA PRO A 338 -1.42 15.71 -9.11
C PRO A 338 -2.65 14.78 -9.07
N GLN A 339 -2.73 13.79 -9.96
CA GLN A 339 -3.79 12.78 -9.99
C GLN A 339 -3.39 11.49 -9.26
N SER A 340 -2.19 11.41 -8.70
CA SER A 340 -1.75 10.27 -7.90
C SER A 340 -2.18 10.43 -6.45
N LEU A 341 -3.13 9.60 -6.04
CA LEU A 341 -3.55 9.51 -4.64
C LEU A 341 -2.37 9.14 -3.73
N SER A 342 -1.53 8.20 -4.16
CA SER A 342 -0.37 7.74 -3.40
C SER A 342 0.66 8.86 -3.18
N ALA A 343 0.99 9.63 -4.22
CA ALA A 343 1.95 10.73 -4.09
C ALA A 343 1.44 11.83 -3.15
N SER A 344 0.15 12.19 -3.26
CA SER A 344 -0.48 13.16 -2.36
C SER A 344 -0.55 12.66 -0.93
N ALA A 345 -0.94 11.38 -0.73
CA ALA A 345 -1.02 10.78 0.60
C ALA A 345 0.36 10.73 1.29
N SER A 346 1.41 10.31 0.55
CA SER A 346 2.78 10.26 1.09
C SER A 346 3.28 11.65 1.52
N TYR A 347 2.95 12.70 0.75
CA TYR A 347 3.34 14.06 1.11
C TYR A 347 2.60 14.55 2.35
N ILE A 348 1.29 14.34 2.44
CA ILE A 348 0.48 14.72 3.62
C ILE A 348 0.93 13.95 4.87
N GLU A 349 1.22 12.66 4.74
CA GLU A 349 1.73 11.83 5.83
C GLU A 349 3.10 12.34 6.34
N PHE A 350 4.00 12.66 5.42
CA PHE A 350 5.27 13.28 5.76
C PHE A 350 5.08 14.59 6.53
N LEU A 351 4.24 15.51 6.04
CA LEU A 351 3.99 16.80 6.69
C LEU A 351 3.45 16.63 8.11
N MET A 352 2.58 15.63 8.33
CA MET A 352 2.06 15.29 9.65
C MET A 352 3.18 14.81 10.60
N TYR A 353 4.00 13.86 10.17
CA TYR A 353 5.07 13.32 11.00
C TYR A 353 6.22 14.32 11.24
N ALA A 354 6.50 15.16 10.25
CA ALA A 354 7.46 16.25 10.36
C ALA A 354 6.93 17.45 11.16
N GLN A 355 5.66 17.41 11.60
CA GLN A 355 4.98 18.46 12.36
C GLN A 355 4.96 19.83 11.64
N MET A 356 4.87 19.80 10.31
CA MET A 356 4.82 21.00 9.47
C MET A 356 3.36 21.48 9.33
N TRP A 357 2.81 21.98 10.43
CA TRP A 357 1.38 22.18 10.63
C TRP A 357 0.72 23.13 9.64
N GLU A 358 1.37 24.25 9.30
CA GLU A 358 0.89 25.20 8.31
C GLU A 358 0.74 24.53 6.94
N ARG A 359 1.80 23.82 6.52
CA ARG A 359 1.80 23.11 5.24
C ARG A 359 0.78 21.97 5.22
N LEU A 360 0.66 21.24 6.32
CA LEU A 360 -0.33 20.15 6.46
C LEU A 360 -1.76 20.68 6.29
N SER A 361 -2.04 21.85 6.89
CA SER A 361 -3.35 22.51 6.77
C SER A 361 -3.65 22.91 5.32
N GLU A 362 -2.70 23.50 4.62
CA GLU A 362 -2.85 23.98 3.24
C GLU A 362 -2.97 22.80 2.26
N GLU A 363 -1.95 21.94 2.23
CA GLU A 363 -1.84 20.83 1.27
C GLU A 363 -2.93 19.77 1.48
N GLY A 364 -3.39 19.56 2.73
CA GLY A 364 -4.51 18.67 3.01
C GLY A 364 -5.81 19.13 2.35
N ARG A 365 -6.10 20.45 2.37
CA ARG A 365 -7.25 21.01 1.65
C ARG A 365 -7.12 20.92 0.15
N GLU A 366 -5.92 21.22 -0.38
CA GLU A 366 -5.67 21.10 -1.82
C GLU A 366 -5.77 19.63 -2.29
N ALA A 367 -5.27 18.70 -1.50
CA ALA A 367 -5.41 17.28 -1.78
C ALA A 367 -6.89 16.85 -1.78
N PHE A 368 -7.70 17.33 -0.85
CA PHE A 368 -9.14 17.05 -0.84
C PHE A 368 -9.88 17.62 -2.07
N ILE A 369 -9.50 18.82 -2.54
CA ILE A 369 -10.07 19.38 -3.78
C ILE A 369 -9.79 18.46 -4.97
N ARG A 370 -8.61 17.85 -5.03
CA ARG A 370 -8.24 16.89 -6.09
C ARG A 370 -8.88 15.52 -5.90
N PHE A 371 -9.08 15.10 -4.66
CA PHE A 371 -9.62 13.78 -4.30
C PHE A 371 -10.82 13.93 -3.34
N PRO A 372 -11.98 14.42 -3.82
CA PRO A 372 -13.14 14.71 -2.95
C PRO A 372 -13.76 13.46 -2.29
N ASP A 373 -13.48 12.28 -2.83
CA ASP A 373 -13.90 11.00 -2.25
C ASP A 373 -12.99 10.53 -1.08
N GLN A 374 -11.95 11.33 -0.73
CA GLN A 374 -10.99 11.03 0.33
C GLN A 374 -11.07 12.07 1.47
N PRO A 375 -12.08 12.01 2.34
CA PRO A 375 -12.26 12.97 3.44
C PRO A 375 -11.10 12.96 4.45
N GLY A 376 -10.25 11.91 4.45
CA GLY A 376 -9.04 11.83 5.26
C GLY A 376 -8.07 12.99 5.04
N PHE A 377 -8.04 13.58 3.85
CA PHE A 377 -7.23 14.78 3.61
C PHE A 377 -7.73 16.00 4.36
N LEU A 378 -9.03 16.17 4.50
CA LEU A 378 -9.61 17.21 5.35
C LEU A 378 -9.32 16.94 6.84
N GLU A 379 -9.35 15.68 7.27
CA GLU A 379 -8.99 15.33 8.64
C GLU A 379 -7.55 15.73 8.93
N MET A 380 -6.61 15.46 8.00
CA MET A 380 -5.22 15.86 8.15
C MET A 380 -5.05 17.40 8.18
N ALA A 381 -5.78 18.12 7.32
CA ALA A 381 -5.80 19.58 7.38
C ALA A 381 -6.30 20.07 8.74
N GLY A 382 -7.35 19.46 9.27
CA GLY A 382 -7.88 19.76 10.61
C GLY A 382 -6.89 19.46 11.74
N VAL A 383 -6.03 18.44 11.59
CA VAL A 383 -4.92 18.18 12.54
C VAL A 383 -3.90 19.32 12.50
N GLY A 384 -3.54 19.80 11.31
CA GLY A 384 -2.67 20.98 11.16
C GLY A 384 -3.25 22.20 11.88
N ASP A 385 -4.49 22.56 11.59
CA ASP A 385 -5.17 23.69 12.24
C ASP A 385 -5.27 23.56 13.76
N TYR A 386 -5.51 22.34 14.23
CA TYR A 386 -5.62 22.06 15.67
C TYR A 386 -4.30 22.35 16.40
N ASN A 387 -3.18 21.92 15.80
CA ASN A 387 -1.84 22.17 16.36
C ASN A 387 -1.41 23.64 16.24
N LEU A 388 -1.98 24.39 15.30
CA LEU A 388 -1.83 25.85 15.19
C LEU A 388 -2.81 26.62 16.11
N GLU A 389 -3.63 25.91 16.87
CA GLU A 389 -4.68 26.48 17.72
C GLU A 389 -5.75 27.29 16.95
N ASP A 390 -5.83 27.14 15.61
CA ASP A 390 -6.88 27.77 14.80
C ASP A 390 -8.19 26.96 14.90
N TYR A 391 -8.79 27.04 16.08
CA TYR A 391 -10.04 26.29 16.37
C TYR A 391 -11.21 26.72 15.49
N GLY A 392 -11.14 27.93 14.89
CA GLY A 392 -12.15 28.37 13.93
C GLY A 392 -12.12 27.52 12.65
N LYS A 393 -10.92 27.31 12.10
CA LYS A 393 -10.75 26.45 10.93
C LYS A 393 -11.05 24.98 11.24
N VAL A 394 -10.65 24.47 12.42
CA VAL A 394 -10.98 23.09 12.82
C VAL A 394 -12.49 22.86 12.82
N LEU A 395 -13.28 23.79 13.38
CA LEU A 395 -14.75 23.70 13.38
C LEU A 395 -15.31 23.69 11.96
N GLN A 396 -14.82 24.55 11.07
CA GLN A 396 -15.22 24.56 9.64
C GLN A 396 -14.89 23.23 8.95
N THR A 397 -13.69 22.71 9.20
CA THR A 397 -13.26 21.41 8.64
C THR A 397 -14.16 20.27 9.15
N CYS A 398 -14.51 20.24 10.44
CA CYS A 398 -15.45 19.25 10.98
C CYS A 398 -16.83 19.36 10.34
N GLU A 399 -17.36 20.59 10.16
CA GLU A 399 -18.64 20.82 9.50
C GLU A 399 -18.60 20.33 8.04
N GLN A 400 -17.51 20.61 7.31
CA GLN A 400 -17.31 20.14 5.94
C GLN A 400 -17.24 18.61 5.85
N ILE A 401 -16.52 17.94 6.75
CA ILE A 401 -16.47 16.47 6.81
C ILE A 401 -17.87 15.87 7.03
N LEU A 402 -18.66 16.46 7.95
CA LEU A 402 -20.03 16.03 8.21
C LEU A 402 -20.96 16.19 6.99
N GLU A 403 -20.64 17.12 6.10
CA GLU A 403 -21.41 17.40 4.88
C GLU A 403 -21.02 16.45 3.74
N VAL A 404 -19.71 16.21 3.53
CA VAL A 404 -19.20 15.42 2.40
C VAL A 404 -19.18 13.92 2.68
N ALA A 405 -19.05 13.49 3.94
CA ALA A 405 -18.96 12.09 4.35
C ALA A 405 -19.97 11.71 5.45
N PRO A 406 -21.28 12.01 5.30
CA PRO A 406 -22.27 11.78 6.36
C PRO A 406 -22.50 10.29 6.68
N SER A 407 -22.16 9.39 5.77
CA SER A 407 -22.25 7.94 5.91
C SER A 407 -21.00 7.31 6.54
N ASP A 408 -19.89 8.03 6.61
CA ASP A 408 -18.69 7.58 7.31
C ASP A 408 -18.86 7.78 8.82
N SER A 409 -19.25 6.71 9.50
CA SER A 409 -19.49 6.74 10.94
C SER A 409 -18.24 7.13 11.73
N SER A 410 -17.04 6.74 11.26
CA SER A 410 -15.76 7.07 11.90
C SER A 410 -15.42 8.55 11.79
N ALA A 411 -15.49 9.11 10.60
CA ALA A 411 -15.24 10.53 10.35
C ALA A 411 -16.28 11.41 11.06
N THR A 412 -17.57 11.02 10.99
CA THR A 412 -18.67 11.69 11.68
C THR A 412 -18.46 11.70 13.20
N LEU A 413 -18.05 10.56 13.77
CA LEU A 413 -17.81 10.43 15.20
C LEU A 413 -16.64 11.31 15.65
N ARG A 414 -15.52 11.28 14.93
CA ARG A 414 -14.35 12.13 15.21
C ARG A 414 -14.71 13.62 15.12
N SER A 415 -15.42 14.02 14.06
CA SER A 415 -15.84 15.42 13.86
C SER A 415 -16.69 15.92 15.01
N TRP A 416 -17.74 15.20 15.43
CA TRP A 416 -18.58 15.60 16.55
C TRP A 416 -17.82 15.62 17.88
N SER A 417 -16.88 14.70 18.09
CA SER A 417 -16.05 14.65 19.29
C SER A 417 -15.14 15.88 19.38
N THR A 418 -14.41 16.16 18.28
CA THR A 418 -13.52 17.33 18.18
C THR A 418 -14.27 18.65 18.35
N MET A 419 -15.44 18.79 17.71
CA MET A 419 -16.29 19.96 17.91
C MET A 419 -16.72 20.11 19.38
N GLY A 420 -17.01 19.00 20.07
CA GLY A 420 -17.36 18.98 21.47
C GLY A 420 -16.23 19.53 22.35
N ASP A 421 -15.01 19.05 22.12
CA ASP A 421 -13.83 19.47 22.87
C ASP A 421 -13.49 20.97 22.63
N ILE A 422 -13.55 21.40 21.37
CA ILE A 422 -13.30 22.81 21.02
C ILE A 422 -14.34 23.75 21.62
N TYR A 423 -15.64 23.43 21.49
CA TYR A 423 -16.69 24.25 22.09
C TYR A 423 -16.57 24.30 23.62
N HIS A 424 -16.15 23.20 24.26
CA HIS A 424 -15.90 23.21 25.70
C HIS A 424 -14.74 24.15 26.04
N ARG A 425 -13.60 24.04 25.32
CA ARG A 425 -12.41 24.91 25.50
C ARG A 425 -12.76 26.39 25.30
N GLN A 426 -13.67 26.71 24.39
CA GLN A 426 -14.19 28.07 24.15
C GLN A 426 -15.24 28.51 25.19
N GLY A 427 -15.53 27.72 26.21
CA GLY A 427 -16.53 28.02 27.23
C GLY A 427 -17.99 27.89 26.75
N ASN A 428 -18.22 27.32 25.56
CA ASN A 428 -19.58 27.15 25.02
C ASN A 428 -20.15 25.77 25.35
N GLN A 429 -20.44 25.52 26.64
CA GLN A 429 -20.90 24.23 27.15
C GLN A 429 -22.17 23.70 26.43
N LYS A 430 -23.09 24.61 26.05
CA LYS A 430 -24.34 24.21 25.35
C LYS A 430 -24.03 23.56 24.00
N LYS A 431 -23.12 24.14 23.21
CA LYS A 431 -22.71 23.56 21.93
C LYS A 431 -21.87 22.31 22.14
N ALA A 432 -20.96 22.30 23.12
CA ALA A 432 -20.13 21.15 23.47
C ALA A 432 -20.99 19.90 23.77
N TYR A 433 -21.94 20.04 24.67
CA TYR A 433 -22.83 18.92 25.05
C TYR A 433 -23.70 18.44 23.87
N LYS A 434 -24.18 19.36 23.03
CA LYS A 434 -24.90 18.98 21.81
C LYS A 434 -24.03 18.18 20.83
N ALA A 435 -22.76 18.54 20.70
CA ALA A 435 -21.82 17.83 19.86
C ALA A 435 -21.53 16.43 20.41
N TYR A 436 -21.26 16.30 21.72
CA TYR A 436 -21.07 14.99 22.35
C TYR A 436 -22.33 14.10 22.27
N GLU A 437 -23.52 14.67 22.42
CA GLU A 437 -24.75 13.92 22.22
C GLU A 437 -24.93 13.45 20.77
N ARG A 438 -24.45 14.21 19.80
CA ARG A 438 -24.39 13.78 18.39
C ARG A 438 -23.40 12.64 18.18
N ALA A 439 -22.19 12.75 18.75
CA ALA A 439 -21.20 11.69 18.71
C ALA A 439 -21.75 10.38 19.33
N LEU A 440 -22.41 10.45 20.50
CA LEU A 440 -23.00 9.29 21.17
C LEU A 440 -24.27 8.74 20.48
N LYS A 441 -24.86 9.47 19.54
CA LYS A 441 -25.89 8.91 18.64
C LYS A 441 -25.27 8.03 17.54
N VAL A 442 -24.06 8.37 17.08
CA VAL A 442 -23.33 7.57 16.10
C VAL A 442 -22.78 6.30 16.77
N ASN A 443 -22.12 6.46 17.91
CA ASN A 443 -21.62 5.35 18.71
C ASN A 443 -21.92 5.58 20.21
N PRO A 444 -22.95 4.91 20.77
CA PRO A 444 -23.35 5.07 22.17
C PRO A 444 -22.31 4.61 23.20
N ASP A 445 -21.32 3.83 22.77
CA ASP A 445 -20.28 3.28 23.61
C ASP A 445 -18.89 3.86 23.29
N TYR A 446 -18.85 5.03 22.64
CA TYR A 446 -17.58 5.71 22.34
C TYR A 446 -16.95 6.27 23.60
N VAL A 447 -16.01 5.52 24.13
CA VAL A 447 -15.41 5.67 25.46
C VAL A 447 -14.83 7.05 25.70
N TYR A 448 -14.10 7.59 24.70
CA TYR A 448 -13.51 8.93 24.74
C TYR A 448 -14.56 10.01 25.07
N VAL A 449 -15.66 10.04 24.34
CA VAL A 449 -16.73 11.02 24.54
C VAL A 449 -17.49 10.75 25.84
N LEU A 450 -17.75 9.48 26.18
CA LEU A 450 -18.39 9.12 27.44
C LEU A 450 -17.63 9.69 28.64
N ASN A 451 -16.28 9.54 28.63
CA ASN A 451 -15.45 10.06 29.71
C ASN A 451 -15.42 11.60 29.72
N ASN A 452 -15.10 12.24 28.59
CA ASN A 452 -14.96 13.69 28.53
C ASN A 452 -16.28 14.41 28.89
N TYR A 453 -17.40 13.93 28.35
CA TYR A 453 -18.70 14.49 28.68
C TYR A 453 -19.03 14.29 30.16
N ALA A 454 -18.74 13.13 30.75
CA ALA A 454 -18.93 12.86 32.16
C ALA A 454 -18.06 13.79 33.03
N TYR A 455 -16.79 13.95 32.67
CA TYR A 455 -15.85 14.83 33.34
C TYR A 455 -16.34 16.28 33.35
N TYR A 456 -16.73 16.83 32.21
CA TYR A 456 -17.19 18.21 32.11
C TYR A 456 -18.51 18.45 32.85
N LEU A 457 -19.44 17.50 32.86
CA LEU A 457 -20.62 17.57 33.69
C LEU A 457 -20.27 17.57 35.19
N SER A 458 -19.22 16.88 35.59
CA SER A 458 -18.77 16.82 36.98
C SER A 458 -18.17 18.16 37.43
N LEU A 459 -17.39 18.85 36.56
CA LEU A 459 -16.87 20.19 36.87
C LEU A 459 -17.98 21.20 37.16
N GLU A 460 -19.11 21.12 36.43
CA GLU A 460 -20.26 21.95 36.67
C GLU A 460 -21.16 21.45 37.85
N LYS A 461 -20.82 20.32 38.47
CA LYS A 461 -21.63 19.63 39.48
C LYS A 461 -23.09 19.38 39.04
N ARG A 462 -23.27 19.17 37.73
CA ARG A 462 -24.58 18.99 37.09
C ARG A 462 -24.78 17.57 36.59
N LYS A 463 -26.03 17.08 36.69
CA LYS A 463 -26.40 15.76 36.17
C LYS A 463 -25.46 14.63 36.59
N LEU A 464 -24.92 14.66 37.81
CA LEU A 464 -23.91 13.72 38.31
C LEU A 464 -24.31 12.23 38.14
N ARG A 465 -25.63 11.91 38.22
CA ARG A 465 -26.08 10.53 37.94
C ARG A 465 -25.86 10.12 36.49
N LYS A 466 -26.12 11.03 35.52
CA LYS A 466 -25.82 10.79 34.10
C LYS A 466 -24.31 10.66 33.88
N ALA A 467 -23.55 11.56 34.48
CA ALA A 467 -22.08 11.54 34.41
C ALA A 467 -21.52 10.21 34.96
N LEU A 468 -22.00 9.74 36.12
CA LEU A 468 -21.55 8.47 36.70
C LEU A 468 -21.88 7.27 35.81
N ALA A 469 -23.04 7.26 35.16
CA ALA A 469 -23.43 6.17 34.26
C ALA A 469 -22.52 6.12 32.99
N MET A 470 -22.18 7.28 32.45
CA MET A 470 -21.26 7.38 31.29
C MET A 470 -19.83 6.99 31.68
N SER A 471 -19.32 7.54 32.80
CA SER A 471 -17.96 7.23 33.26
C SER A 471 -17.81 5.77 33.70
N ARG A 472 -18.90 5.12 34.18
CA ARG A 472 -18.91 3.69 34.45
C ARG A 472 -18.64 2.88 33.19
N LYS A 473 -19.33 3.18 32.09
CA LYS A 473 -19.06 2.52 30.79
C LYS A 473 -17.59 2.70 30.35
N ALA A 474 -17.00 3.87 30.62
CA ALA A 474 -15.63 4.13 30.29
C ALA A 474 -14.65 3.23 31.07
N ILE A 475 -14.83 3.07 32.39
CA ILE A 475 -13.97 2.18 33.18
C ILE A 475 -14.26 0.68 32.94
N GLU A 476 -15.47 0.32 32.51
CA GLU A 476 -15.79 -1.05 32.12
C GLU A 476 -15.09 -1.43 30.80
N ALA A 477 -14.94 -0.49 29.86
CA ALA A 477 -14.25 -0.70 28.59
C ALA A 477 -12.73 -0.66 28.73
N GLU A 478 -12.20 0.26 29.54
CA GLU A 478 -10.76 0.43 29.79
C GLU A 478 -10.48 0.50 31.29
N PRO A 479 -10.44 -0.65 32.00
CA PRO A 479 -10.36 -0.71 33.47
C PRO A 479 -9.09 -0.10 34.06
N ASP A 480 -8.02 -0.08 33.30
CA ASP A 480 -6.69 0.36 33.75
C ASP A 480 -6.35 1.79 33.28
N ASN A 481 -7.27 2.49 32.63
CA ASN A 481 -7.06 3.86 32.18
C ASN A 481 -7.17 4.83 33.38
N ALA A 482 -6.02 5.40 33.80
CA ALA A 482 -5.96 6.28 34.97
C ALA A 482 -6.88 7.51 34.86
N LYS A 483 -7.05 8.09 33.65
CA LYS A 483 -7.93 9.25 33.43
C LYS A 483 -9.42 8.88 33.61
N TYR A 484 -9.80 7.69 33.19
CA TYR A 484 -11.18 7.22 33.32
C TYR A 484 -11.49 6.82 34.76
N LEU A 485 -10.53 6.21 35.45
CA LEU A 485 -10.63 5.92 36.88
C LEU A 485 -10.71 7.20 37.71
N ASP A 486 -9.97 8.23 37.37
CA ASP A 486 -10.05 9.56 37.99
C ASP A 486 -11.45 10.16 37.81
N THR A 487 -11.93 10.25 36.57
CA THR A 487 -13.27 10.82 36.31
C THR A 487 -14.35 10.09 37.10
N TYR A 488 -14.32 8.77 37.11
CA TYR A 488 -15.30 7.98 37.86
C TYR A 488 -15.22 8.21 39.38
N GLY A 489 -14.00 8.16 39.90
CA GLY A 489 -13.75 8.42 41.33
C GLY A 489 -14.11 9.84 41.74
N TRP A 490 -13.76 10.83 40.89
CA TRP A 490 -14.12 12.23 41.15
C TRP A 490 -15.65 12.45 41.21
N ILE A 491 -16.38 11.87 40.27
CA ILE A 491 -17.84 11.94 40.27
C ILE A 491 -18.42 11.31 41.56
N LEU A 492 -17.91 10.16 42.01
CA LEU A 492 -18.31 9.53 43.25
C LEU A 492 -18.06 10.46 44.47
N HIS A 493 -16.87 11.11 44.50
CA HIS A 493 -16.56 12.08 45.54
C HIS A 493 -17.54 13.25 45.56
N LEU A 494 -17.82 13.84 44.39
CA LEU A 494 -18.79 14.93 44.25
C LEU A 494 -20.23 14.55 44.64
N MET A 495 -20.56 13.25 44.55
CA MET A 495 -21.84 12.70 45.03
C MET A 495 -21.84 12.38 46.53
N GLY A 496 -20.81 12.77 47.29
CA GLY A 496 -20.68 12.52 48.73
C GLY A 496 -20.30 11.08 49.09
N LYS A 497 -19.65 10.35 48.16
CA LYS A 497 -19.22 8.97 48.31
C LYS A 497 -17.70 8.79 48.24
N PRO A 498 -16.90 9.48 49.08
CA PRO A 498 -15.46 9.42 49.01
C PRO A 498 -14.88 8.02 49.34
N ALA A 499 -15.59 7.22 50.16
CA ALA A 499 -15.18 5.85 50.44
C ALA A 499 -15.24 4.95 49.20
N ASP A 500 -16.28 5.13 48.35
CA ASP A 500 -16.44 4.41 47.11
C ASP A 500 -15.41 4.90 46.04
N ALA A 501 -15.04 6.17 46.09
CA ALA A 501 -14.05 6.77 45.16
C ALA A 501 -12.61 6.27 45.38
N LYS A 502 -12.21 6.09 46.64
CA LYS A 502 -10.82 5.77 47.04
C LYS A 502 -10.22 4.55 46.33
N PRO A 503 -10.92 3.41 46.16
CA PRO A 503 -10.36 2.27 45.43
C PRO A 503 -9.97 2.60 43.98
N HIS A 504 -10.76 3.43 43.28
CA HIS A 504 -10.52 3.82 41.90
C HIS A 504 -9.26 4.70 41.77
N PHE A 505 -9.08 5.65 42.70
CA PHE A 505 -7.83 6.42 42.74
C PHE A 505 -6.61 5.57 43.06
N LYS A 506 -6.75 4.62 44.02
CA LYS A 506 -5.65 3.65 44.27
C LYS A 506 -5.27 2.87 43.01
N HIS A 507 -6.27 2.46 42.24
CA HIS A 507 -6.06 1.77 40.97
C HIS A 507 -5.39 2.70 39.96
N ALA A 508 -5.88 3.92 39.79
CA ALA A 508 -5.26 4.92 38.90
C ALA A 508 -3.77 5.14 39.22
N MET A 509 -3.37 5.14 40.50
CA MET A 509 -1.98 5.29 40.91
C MET A 509 -1.07 4.16 40.41
N LEU A 510 -1.60 2.99 40.09
CA LEU A 510 -0.82 1.88 39.54
C LEU A 510 -0.58 2.02 38.03
N TYR A 511 -1.44 2.77 37.35
CA TYR A 511 -1.47 2.88 35.87
C TYR A 511 -1.19 4.31 35.37
N GLY A 512 -0.22 5.00 35.98
CA GLY A 512 0.24 6.30 35.51
C GLY A 512 -0.44 7.51 36.17
N GLY A 513 -1.41 7.31 37.07
CA GLY A 513 -2.06 8.40 37.79
C GLY A 513 -1.12 9.25 38.66
N LYS A 514 0.03 8.70 39.03
CA LYS A 514 1.11 9.41 39.76
C LYS A 514 1.77 10.52 38.93
N ASP A 515 1.60 10.50 37.62
CA ASP A 515 2.25 11.45 36.71
C ASP A 515 1.34 12.62 36.35
N SER A 516 0.05 12.57 36.73
CA SER A 516 -0.91 13.66 36.51
C SER A 516 -1.14 14.47 37.79
N PRO A 517 -0.85 15.78 37.79
CA PRO A 517 -1.13 16.65 38.92
C PRO A 517 -2.63 16.69 39.26
N VAL A 518 -3.51 16.61 38.27
CA VAL A 518 -4.96 16.62 38.46
C VAL A 518 -5.44 15.36 39.19
N ILE A 519 -4.97 14.18 38.79
CA ILE A 519 -5.35 12.91 39.44
C ILE A 519 -4.84 12.86 40.88
N LEU A 520 -3.63 13.37 41.12
CA LEU A 520 -3.05 13.47 42.46
C LEU A 520 -3.87 14.42 43.35
N ASP A 521 -4.30 15.56 42.81
CA ASP A 521 -5.13 16.54 43.51
C ASP A 521 -6.52 15.98 43.85
N HIS A 522 -7.20 15.37 42.89
CA HIS A 522 -8.48 14.74 43.13
C HIS A 522 -8.41 13.63 44.16
N TYR A 523 -7.33 12.81 44.13
CA TYR A 523 -7.14 11.79 45.14
C TYR A 523 -6.89 12.39 46.53
N ALA A 524 -6.12 13.45 46.62
CA ALA A 524 -5.91 14.16 47.88
C ALA A 524 -7.20 14.73 48.46
N GLU A 525 -8.09 15.32 47.64
CA GLU A 525 -9.42 15.78 48.07
C GLU A 525 -10.28 14.61 48.60
N VAL A 526 -10.27 13.45 47.96
CA VAL A 526 -10.96 12.25 48.44
C VAL A 526 -10.43 11.79 49.78
N LEU A 527 -9.10 11.75 49.95
CA LEU A 527 -8.48 11.37 51.23
C LEU A 527 -8.78 12.38 52.32
N PHE A 528 -8.78 13.67 52.01
CA PHE A 528 -9.15 14.72 52.94
C PHE A 528 -10.58 14.59 53.42
N ALA A 529 -11.53 14.31 52.51
CA ALA A 529 -12.93 14.05 52.85
C ALA A 529 -13.12 12.81 53.77
N LEU A 530 -12.20 11.85 53.66
CA LEU A 530 -12.14 10.68 54.55
C LEU A 530 -11.41 10.92 55.87
N LYS A 531 -10.93 12.15 56.11
CA LYS A 531 -10.11 12.58 57.27
C LYS A 531 -8.72 11.91 57.33
N GLU A 532 -8.23 11.40 56.20
CA GLU A 532 -6.89 10.82 56.07
C GLU A 532 -5.89 11.95 55.72
N TYR A 533 -5.80 12.93 56.60
CA TYR A 533 -5.11 14.21 56.33
C TYR A 533 -3.63 14.04 55.96
N ASP A 534 -2.90 13.17 56.64
CA ASP A 534 -1.48 12.97 56.37
C ASP A 534 -1.25 12.52 54.92
N MET A 535 -2.03 11.56 54.47
CA MET A 535 -1.95 11.05 53.11
C MET A 535 -2.44 12.08 52.08
N ALA A 536 -3.48 12.83 52.39
CA ALA A 536 -3.97 13.92 51.54
C ALA A 536 -2.86 14.92 51.25
N PHE A 537 -2.15 15.40 52.28
CA PHE A 537 -1.04 16.34 52.11
C PHE A 537 0.17 15.74 51.38
N VAL A 538 0.42 14.43 51.49
CA VAL A 538 1.43 13.77 50.69
C VAL A 538 1.08 13.86 49.19
N TYR A 539 -0.15 13.52 48.81
CA TYR A 539 -0.57 13.56 47.42
C TYR A 539 -0.66 15.00 46.87
N TRP A 540 -1.11 15.97 47.67
CA TRP A 540 -1.04 17.39 47.27
C TRP A 540 0.39 17.89 47.06
N ASN A 541 1.35 17.47 47.90
CA ASN A 541 2.74 17.83 47.68
C ASN A 541 3.30 17.18 46.40
N MET A 542 2.89 15.96 46.08
CA MET A 542 3.25 15.33 44.81
C MET A 542 2.60 16.08 43.63
N ALA A 543 1.33 16.47 43.74
CA ALA A 543 0.65 17.26 42.73
C ALA A 543 1.38 18.59 42.51
N LYS A 544 1.75 19.31 43.57
CA LYS A 544 2.50 20.56 43.47
C LYS A 544 3.84 20.42 42.78
N LEU A 545 4.59 19.33 43.02
CA LEU A 545 5.88 19.07 42.35
C LEU A 545 5.74 18.79 40.85
N LYS A 546 4.59 18.33 40.41
CA LYS A 546 4.32 17.97 39.00
C LYS A 546 3.46 19.01 38.27
N ASN A 547 2.91 19.99 39.00
CA ASN A 547 2.05 21.02 38.42
C ASN A 547 2.89 22.05 37.66
N ASP A 548 2.81 22.01 36.35
CA ASP A 548 3.44 22.95 35.40
C ASP A 548 2.51 24.12 35.02
N GLY A 549 1.48 24.38 35.83
CA GLY A 549 0.47 25.42 35.60
C GLY A 549 -0.91 24.87 35.24
N GLU A 550 -1.09 23.54 35.17
CA GLU A 550 -2.37 22.91 34.85
C GLU A 550 -3.46 23.20 35.91
N ILE A 551 -3.05 23.38 37.17
CA ILE A 551 -3.93 23.74 38.29
C ILE A 551 -3.48 25.08 38.87
N GLU A 552 -4.20 26.16 38.54
CA GLU A 552 -3.83 27.54 38.91
C GLU A 552 -3.94 27.80 40.40
N ASP A 553 -4.97 27.28 41.09
CA ASP A 553 -5.29 27.60 42.51
C ASP A 553 -4.80 26.53 43.51
N LEU A 554 -3.98 25.60 43.08
CA LEU A 554 -3.60 24.42 43.87
C LEU A 554 -2.96 24.81 45.23
N GLU A 555 -2.05 25.78 45.24
CA GLU A 555 -1.37 26.18 46.46
C GLU A 555 -2.28 26.86 47.47
N ASP A 556 -3.15 27.73 47.01
CA ASP A 556 -4.17 28.41 47.86
C ASP A 556 -5.14 27.42 48.46
N ARG A 557 -5.58 26.43 47.66
CA ARG A 557 -6.45 25.36 48.12
C ARG A 557 -5.79 24.49 49.17
N ILE A 558 -4.53 24.08 48.99
CA ILE A 558 -3.77 23.32 49.99
C ILE A 558 -3.65 24.08 51.28
N ASN A 559 -3.36 25.38 51.22
CA ASN A 559 -3.23 26.23 52.41
C ASN A 559 -4.59 26.40 53.15
N SER A 560 -5.69 26.48 52.42
CA SER A 560 -7.02 26.48 52.98
C SER A 560 -7.34 25.16 53.71
N ARG A 561 -7.01 24.03 53.09
CA ARG A 561 -7.22 22.68 53.65
C ARG A 561 -6.33 22.44 54.88
N LYS A 562 -5.13 23.01 54.95
CA LYS A 562 -4.29 22.95 56.16
C LYS A 562 -4.96 23.63 57.31
N LYS A 563 -5.48 24.84 57.14
CA LYS A 563 -6.24 25.58 58.19
C LYS A 563 -7.46 24.76 58.64
N GLU A 564 -8.23 24.19 57.71
CA GLU A 564 -9.38 23.38 57.99
C GLU A 564 -9.04 22.13 58.81
N ALA A 565 -7.88 21.50 58.56
CA ALA A 565 -7.38 20.35 59.30
C ALA A 565 -6.72 20.71 60.63
N GLY A 566 -6.66 21.99 61.00
CA GLY A 566 -5.97 22.46 62.20
C GLY A 566 -4.43 22.33 62.15
N ARG A 567 -3.82 22.43 60.98
CA ARG A 567 -2.39 22.28 60.71
C ARG A 567 -1.76 23.53 60.19
#